data_6d22784310ca5c2a848a06fdcb7778e2
#
_entry.id   6d22784310ca5c2a848a06fdcb7778e2
#
_cell.length_a   1.000
_cell.length_b   1.000
_cell.length_c   1.000
_cell.angle_alpha   90.00
_cell.angle_beta   90.00
_cell.angle_gamma   90.00
#
_symmetry.space_group_name_H-M   'P 1'
#
loop_
_entity.id
_entity.type
_entity.pdbx_description
1 polymer ?
#
loop_
_entity_poly.entity_id
_entity_poly.type
_entity_poly.pdbx_seq_one_letter_code
_entity_poly.pdbx_strand_id
1 'polypeptide(L)'
;MNLFILDNDPVVAAQLQCDKHVVKMIVESAQMLSTAHRIIDGDVEKRLSMSGKTMVKYWVHPDSNQEQVLYRVAHQSHPCTIWTMASNENYNWHYEHFVALCDEYKYRYGKEHMSDTKL
;
A
#
# COMPACT_ATOMS: atom_id res chain seq x y z
N MET A 1 -1.62 8.13 -7.56
CA MET A 1 -1.65 6.78 -6.96
C MET A 1 -2.30 5.82 -7.92
N ASN A 2 -1.56 4.85 -8.42
CA ASN A 2 -2.02 3.93 -9.45
C ASN A 2 -1.63 2.50 -9.14
N LEU A 3 -2.32 1.56 -9.78
CA LEU A 3 -2.00 0.15 -9.81
C LEU A 3 -2.00 -0.29 -11.28
N PHE A 4 -0.86 -0.74 -11.78
CA PHE A 4 -0.73 -1.17 -13.17
C PHE A 4 -0.87 -2.68 -13.28
N ILE A 5 -2.01 -3.13 -13.78
CA ILE A 5 -2.29 -4.55 -13.99
C ILE A 5 -1.90 -4.92 -15.43
N LEU A 6 -0.61 -5.14 -15.63
CA LEU A 6 -0.05 -5.44 -16.97
C LEU A 6 -0.22 -6.90 -17.37
N ASP A 7 -0.59 -7.76 -16.44
CA ASP A 7 -0.84 -9.18 -16.65
C ASP A 7 -1.79 -9.69 -15.56
N ASN A 8 -2.49 -10.79 -15.81
CA ASN A 8 -3.35 -11.42 -14.82
C ASN A 8 -2.55 -12.03 -13.66
N ASP A 9 -1.32 -12.47 -13.94
CA ASP A 9 -0.40 -12.95 -12.91
C ASP A 9 0.29 -11.76 -12.24
N PRO A 10 0.17 -11.59 -10.90
CA PRO A 10 0.74 -10.44 -10.21
C PRO A 10 2.27 -10.39 -10.28
N VAL A 11 2.95 -11.53 -10.34
CA VAL A 11 4.41 -11.60 -10.47
C VAL A 11 4.83 -11.13 -11.86
N VAL A 12 4.18 -11.62 -12.91
CA VAL A 12 4.45 -11.20 -14.29
C VAL A 12 4.15 -9.71 -14.47
N ALA A 13 3.04 -9.24 -13.91
CA ALA A 13 2.69 -7.82 -13.95
C ALA A 13 3.81 -6.95 -13.36
N ALA A 14 4.41 -7.38 -12.25
CA ALA A 14 5.53 -6.67 -11.64
C ALA A 14 6.77 -6.66 -12.53
N GLN A 15 7.09 -7.79 -13.15
CA GLN A 15 8.24 -7.93 -14.03
C GLN A 15 8.13 -7.09 -15.31
N LEU A 16 6.92 -6.82 -15.77
CA LEU A 16 6.65 -6.02 -16.97
C LEU A 16 6.77 -4.52 -16.74
N GLN A 17 6.89 -4.06 -15.50
CA GLN A 17 6.96 -2.63 -15.20
C GLN A 17 8.32 -2.04 -15.53
N CYS A 18 8.33 -0.77 -15.97
CA CYS A 18 9.59 -0.07 -16.22
C CYS A 18 10.29 0.27 -14.88
N ASP A 19 11.59 0.61 -14.95
CA ASP A 19 12.41 0.83 -13.76
C ASP A 19 11.83 1.89 -12.82
N LYS A 20 11.35 3.01 -13.36
CA LYS A 20 10.74 4.08 -12.56
C LYS A 20 9.49 3.60 -11.83
N HIS A 21 8.67 2.78 -12.49
CA HIS A 21 7.45 2.25 -11.89
C HIS A 21 7.73 1.22 -10.82
N VAL A 22 8.75 0.37 -10.98
CA VAL A 22 9.13 -0.58 -9.95
C VAL A 22 9.44 0.15 -8.63
N VAL A 23 10.23 1.22 -8.68
CA VAL A 23 10.57 1.99 -7.48
C VAL A 23 9.35 2.70 -6.89
N LYS A 24 8.63 3.44 -7.72
CA LYS A 24 7.53 4.31 -7.28
C LYS A 24 6.31 3.53 -6.83
N MET A 25 5.95 2.47 -7.55
CA MET A 25 4.73 1.71 -7.28
C MET A 25 4.83 0.86 -6.01
N ILE A 26 6.02 0.55 -5.51
CA ILE A 26 6.18 -0.10 -4.22
C ILE A 26 5.58 0.76 -3.11
N VAL A 27 5.94 2.05 -3.06
CA VAL A 27 5.41 2.98 -2.05
C VAL A 27 3.91 3.14 -2.19
N GLU A 28 3.42 3.34 -3.41
CA GLU A 28 1.99 3.52 -3.65
C GLU A 28 1.18 2.27 -3.32
N SER A 29 1.68 1.08 -3.64
CA SER A 29 1.04 -0.19 -3.25
C SER A 29 1.04 -0.37 -1.74
N ALA A 30 2.15 -0.06 -1.06
CA ALA A 30 2.23 -0.11 0.40
C ALA A 30 1.20 0.83 1.04
N GLN A 31 1.02 2.02 0.50
CA GLN A 31 0.03 2.98 0.97
C GLN A 31 -1.41 2.47 0.76
N MET A 32 -1.70 1.89 -0.41
CA MET A 32 -3.03 1.34 -0.69
C MET A 32 -3.36 0.13 0.18
N LEU A 33 -2.41 -0.78 0.38
CA LEU A 33 -2.59 -1.94 1.24
C LEU A 33 -2.75 -1.53 2.71
N SER A 34 -1.96 -0.56 3.17
CA SER A 34 -2.10 0.00 4.54
C SER A 34 -3.45 0.68 4.73
N THR A 35 -3.91 1.44 3.73
CA THR A 35 -5.23 2.08 3.75
C THR A 35 -6.33 1.04 3.88
N ALA A 36 -6.25 -0.07 3.15
CA ALA A 36 -7.21 -1.15 3.22
C ALA A 36 -7.30 -1.72 4.65
N HIS A 37 -6.16 -2.00 5.29
CA HIS A 37 -6.14 -2.51 6.67
C HIS A 37 -6.75 -1.51 7.65
N ARG A 38 -6.39 -0.22 7.56
CA ARG A 38 -6.89 0.77 8.50
C ARG A 38 -8.38 1.04 8.34
N ILE A 39 -8.89 1.08 7.12
CA ILE A 39 -10.32 1.35 6.88
C ILE A 39 -11.17 0.14 7.22
N ILE A 40 -10.75 -1.06 6.83
CA ILE A 40 -11.55 -2.29 7.06
C ILE A 40 -11.46 -2.73 8.52
N ASP A 41 -10.28 -2.73 9.11
CA ASP A 41 -10.03 -3.30 10.44
C ASP A 41 -9.95 -2.25 11.55
N GLY A 42 -9.75 -0.98 11.22
CA GLY A 42 -9.48 0.08 12.17
C GLY A 42 -10.70 0.89 12.57
N ASP A 43 -10.52 1.70 13.60
CA ASP A 43 -11.51 2.65 14.09
C ASP A 43 -11.10 4.07 13.74
N VAL A 44 -12.08 4.90 13.40
CA VAL A 44 -11.88 6.32 13.09
C VAL A 44 -11.81 7.14 14.38
N GLU A 45 -10.81 7.99 14.49
CA GLU A 45 -10.75 9.03 15.51
C GLU A 45 -10.31 10.36 14.89
N LYS A 46 -10.55 11.47 15.59
CA LYS A 46 -10.09 12.79 15.16
C LYS A 46 -8.83 13.16 15.93
N ARG A 47 -7.81 13.59 15.20
CA ARG A 47 -6.55 14.06 15.78
C ARG A 47 -6.19 15.43 15.22
N LEU A 48 -5.40 16.19 15.97
CA LEU A 48 -4.83 17.43 15.45
C LEU A 48 -3.89 17.12 14.29
N SER A 49 -3.94 17.98 13.26
CA SER A 49 -2.99 17.91 12.15
C SER A 49 -1.57 18.18 12.66
N MET A 50 -0.56 17.85 11.86
CA MET A 50 0.84 18.13 12.22
C MET A 50 1.09 19.62 12.47
N SER A 51 0.34 20.50 11.80
CA SER A 51 0.42 21.95 12.03
C SER A 51 -0.28 22.40 13.31
N GLY A 52 -1.09 21.55 13.94
CA GLY A 52 -1.88 21.88 15.12
C GLY A 52 -3.07 22.79 14.86
N LYS A 53 -3.39 23.10 13.60
CA LYS A 53 -4.43 24.09 13.25
C LYS A 53 -5.80 23.47 12.99
N THR A 54 -5.87 22.20 12.57
CA THR A 54 -7.12 21.54 12.20
C THR A 54 -7.19 20.13 12.77
N MET A 55 -8.42 19.65 12.96
CA MET A 55 -8.65 18.25 13.31
C MET A 55 -8.78 17.43 12.03
N VAL A 56 -8.10 16.30 11.97
CA VAL A 56 -8.16 15.36 10.84
C VAL A 56 -8.64 14.00 11.31
N LYS A 57 -9.29 13.26 10.40
CA LYS A 57 -9.67 11.87 10.66
C LYS A 57 -8.42 11.00 10.65
N TYR A 58 -8.35 10.09 11.60
CA TYR A 58 -7.28 9.11 11.69
C TYR A 58 -7.88 7.72 11.95
N TRP A 59 -7.45 6.74 11.19
CA TRP A 59 -7.88 5.35 11.36
C TRP A 59 -6.82 4.61 12.15
N VAL A 60 -7.19 4.20 13.38
CA VAL A 60 -6.31 3.46 14.29
C VAL A 60 -6.52 1.97 14.08
N HIS A 61 -5.46 1.22 13.85
CA HIS A 61 -5.54 -0.23 13.75
C HIS A 61 -5.56 -0.85 15.15
N PRO A 62 -6.42 -1.86 15.40
CA PRO A 62 -6.52 -2.48 16.74
C PRO A 62 -5.29 -3.26 17.16
N ASP A 63 -4.51 -3.78 16.20
CA ASP A 63 -3.24 -4.45 16.49
C ASP A 63 -2.13 -3.40 16.62
N SER A 64 -1.50 -3.29 17.81
CA SER A 64 -0.48 -2.29 18.07
C SER A 64 0.76 -2.45 17.17
N ASN A 65 1.13 -3.66 16.80
CA ASN A 65 2.25 -3.91 15.90
C ASN A 65 1.94 -3.41 14.50
N GLN A 66 0.73 -3.65 14.00
CA GLN A 66 0.28 -3.16 12.72
C GLN A 66 0.12 -1.64 12.73
N GLU A 67 -0.40 -1.07 13.81
CA GLU A 67 -0.54 0.39 13.95
C GLU A 67 0.78 1.11 13.78
N GLN A 68 1.88 0.55 14.26
CA GLN A 68 3.20 1.15 14.15
C GLN A 68 3.81 1.07 12.75
N VAL A 69 3.50 0.03 11.98
CA VAL A 69 4.14 -0.23 10.68
C VAL A 69 3.30 0.23 9.49
N LEU A 70 1.98 0.26 9.61
CA LEU A 70 1.10 0.66 8.51
C LEU A 70 1.22 2.16 8.21
N TYR A 71 1.27 2.49 6.93
CA TYR A 71 1.15 3.88 6.49
C TYR A 71 -0.23 4.43 6.85
N ARG A 72 -0.34 5.74 6.94
CA ARG A 72 -1.63 6.42 7.16
C ARG A 72 -2.55 6.24 5.96
N VAL A 73 -3.86 6.33 6.21
CA VAL A 73 -4.84 6.31 5.13
C VAL A 73 -4.54 7.41 4.12
N ALA A 74 -4.45 7.03 2.86
CA ALA A 74 -4.18 7.94 1.76
C ALA A 74 -5.07 7.56 0.58
N HIS A 75 -5.66 8.56 -0.06
CA HIS A 75 -6.44 8.37 -1.30
C HIS A 75 -7.49 7.26 -1.20
N GLN A 76 -8.26 7.23 -0.09
CA GLN A 76 -9.24 6.16 0.16
C GLN A 76 -10.32 6.07 -0.91
N SER A 77 -10.60 7.17 -1.59
CA SER A 77 -11.61 7.23 -2.66
C SER A 77 -11.04 7.00 -4.06
N HIS A 78 -9.75 6.77 -4.19
CA HIS A 78 -9.14 6.49 -5.48
C HIS A 78 -9.62 5.13 -6.01
N PRO A 79 -9.92 5.00 -7.32
CA PRO A 79 -10.42 3.73 -7.88
C PRO A 79 -9.55 2.52 -7.58
N CYS A 80 -8.23 2.65 -7.61
CA CYS A 80 -7.31 1.55 -7.31
C CYS A 80 -7.39 1.12 -5.84
N THR A 81 -7.57 2.08 -4.92
CA THR A 81 -7.75 1.79 -3.49
C THR A 81 -9.08 1.09 -3.25
N ILE A 82 -10.16 1.58 -3.87
CA ILE A 82 -11.49 0.96 -3.79
C ILE A 82 -11.45 -0.47 -4.33
N TRP A 83 -10.79 -0.67 -5.47
CA TRP A 83 -10.61 -1.99 -6.06
C TRP A 83 -9.89 -2.95 -5.09
N THR A 84 -8.82 -2.50 -4.44
CA THR A 84 -8.06 -3.29 -3.47
C THR A 84 -8.94 -3.74 -2.30
N MET A 85 -9.83 -2.86 -1.83
CA MET A 85 -10.72 -3.14 -0.70
C MET A 85 -11.98 -3.92 -1.10
N ALA A 86 -12.27 -4.06 -2.38
CA ALA A 86 -13.55 -4.60 -2.85
C ALA A 86 -13.73 -6.10 -2.56
N SER A 87 -12.65 -6.86 -2.48
CA SER A 87 -12.70 -8.29 -2.18
C SER A 87 -11.36 -8.79 -1.65
N ASN A 88 -11.40 -9.96 -0.99
CA ASN A 88 -10.18 -10.64 -0.57
C ASN A 88 -9.30 -11.05 -1.74
N GLU A 89 -9.92 -11.42 -2.86
CA GLU A 89 -9.19 -11.80 -4.09
C GLU A 89 -8.40 -10.62 -4.64
N ASN A 90 -9.03 -9.45 -4.70
CA ASN A 90 -8.37 -8.22 -5.16
C ASN A 90 -7.23 -7.82 -4.22
N TYR A 91 -7.45 -7.88 -2.91
CA TYR A 91 -6.43 -7.61 -1.93
C TYR A 91 -5.25 -8.57 -2.05
N ASN A 92 -5.51 -9.85 -2.15
CA ASN A 92 -4.47 -10.87 -2.27
C ASN A 92 -3.65 -10.70 -3.55
N TRP A 93 -4.31 -10.39 -4.67
CA TRP A 93 -3.62 -10.08 -5.92
C TRP A 93 -2.68 -8.89 -5.74
N HIS A 94 -3.17 -7.82 -5.12
CA HIS A 94 -2.39 -6.61 -4.89
C HIS A 94 -1.23 -6.88 -3.95
N TYR A 95 -1.44 -7.65 -2.89
CA TYR A 95 -0.38 -8.01 -1.95
C TYR A 95 0.72 -8.84 -2.63
N GLU A 96 0.35 -9.85 -3.42
CA GLU A 96 1.31 -10.65 -4.18
C GLU A 96 2.09 -9.78 -5.18
N HIS A 97 1.40 -8.85 -5.82
CA HIS A 97 2.03 -7.90 -6.73
C HIS A 97 3.02 -6.98 -6.00
N PHE A 98 2.66 -6.50 -4.81
CA PHE A 98 3.55 -5.70 -3.96
C PHE A 98 4.82 -6.48 -3.60
N VAL A 99 4.68 -7.71 -3.14
CA VAL A 99 5.84 -8.57 -2.82
C VAL A 99 6.71 -8.78 -4.06
N ALA A 100 6.10 -9.03 -5.20
CA ALA A 100 6.83 -9.22 -6.46
C ALA A 100 7.54 -7.96 -6.91
N LEU A 101 6.96 -6.77 -6.69
CA LEU A 101 7.62 -5.48 -6.94
C LEU A 101 8.85 -5.30 -6.04
N CYS A 102 8.74 -5.68 -4.78
CA CYS A 102 9.87 -5.63 -3.84
C CYS A 102 11.00 -6.57 -4.29
N ASP A 103 10.66 -7.78 -4.74
CA ASP A 103 11.63 -8.73 -5.27
C ASP A 103 12.29 -8.20 -6.54
N GLU A 104 11.52 -7.58 -7.43
CA GLU A 104 12.01 -6.98 -8.67
C GLU A 104 12.95 -5.79 -8.38
N TYR A 105 12.64 -4.97 -7.39
CA TYR A 105 13.49 -3.89 -6.95
C TYR A 105 14.84 -4.42 -6.46
N LYS A 106 14.81 -5.46 -5.61
CA LYS A 106 16.02 -6.11 -5.10
C LYS A 106 16.86 -6.70 -6.23
N TYR A 107 16.22 -7.34 -7.20
CA TYR A 107 16.89 -7.90 -8.37
C TYR A 107 17.56 -6.82 -9.23
N ARG A 108 16.84 -5.73 -9.52
CA ARG A 108 17.33 -4.66 -10.41
C ARG A 108 18.36 -3.74 -9.77
N TYR A 109 18.21 -3.45 -8.47
CA TYR A 109 19.03 -2.46 -7.77
C TYR A 109 19.92 -3.04 -6.69
N GLY A 110 19.79 -4.31 -6.36
CA GLY A 110 20.65 -5.00 -5.39
C GLY A 110 20.48 -4.57 -3.94
N LYS A 111 19.34 -3.96 -3.58
CA LYS A 111 19.05 -3.52 -2.20
C LYS A 111 17.57 -3.66 -1.88
N GLU A 112 17.24 -3.71 -0.58
CA GLU A 112 15.85 -3.81 -0.14
C GLU A 112 15.19 -2.44 -0.07
N HIS A 113 13.91 -2.38 -0.47
CA HIS A 113 13.11 -1.18 -0.34
C HIS A 113 12.60 -1.04 1.11
N MET A 114 12.56 0.19 1.62
CA MET A 114 12.08 0.46 2.99
C MET A 114 10.66 -0.06 3.23
N SER A 115 9.77 0.05 2.24
CA SER A 115 8.40 -0.44 2.37
C SER A 115 8.33 -1.96 2.50
N ASP A 116 9.27 -2.71 1.91
CA ASP A 116 9.36 -4.16 2.05
C ASP A 116 9.72 -4.55 3.49
N THR A 117 10.74 -3.91 4.06
CA THR A 117 11.13 -4.17 5.44
C THR A 117 10.08 -3.70 6.44
N LYS A 118 9.32 -2.67 6.11
CA LYS A 118 8.27 -2.13 6.96
C LYS A 118 7.01 -3.00 6.98
N LEU A 119 6.64 -3.56 5.86
CA LEU A 119 5.47 -4.40 5.70
C LEU A 119 5.85 -5.86 5.49
#